data_1d23ee098bfe65eb2fb998abbfe0e528
#
_entry.id   1d23ee098bfe65eb2fb998abbfe0e528
#
_cell.length_a   1.000
_cell.length_b   1.000
_cell.length_c   1.000
_cell.angle_alpha   90.00
_cell.angle_beta   90.00
_cell.angle_gamma   90.00
#
_symmetry.space_group_name_H-M   'P 1'
#
loop_
_entity.id
_entity.type
_entity.pdbx_description
1 polymer ?
#
loop_
_entity_poly.entity_id
_entity_poly.type
_entity_poly.pdbx_seq_one_letter_code
_entity_poly.pdbx_strand_id
1 'polypeptide(L)'
;GEESAKQVKLRAARIGGDDSNCMIYSETLMENIIAEARAMMPDLMVVDSVQTMFSQNVESSPGSVTQIKETAAMLLRFAKETGVPVILIGHITKEGSIAGPKILEHIVDVVLQFEGDNRGTYRLLRSIKNRFGSTSELAVFEMTGKGLREVSNPSEMLIPMHEEGLSGVAVSAMLDGTRPFLIEVQSLVSSAAYGTPQRSATGFDVRRLNMLLAVLEKRAGFKLSVKDVFLNMAGGLKVNDPACDLAVISAVLSSNFDFAIPSDVCFAGEVGLSGEIRPVAQTERRIIEAARLGFRRIFVSSFSSLEGLAGQDVKGMEVVKVPDVPALCRSLFRGQD
;
A
#
# COMPACT_ATOMS: atom_id res chain seq x y z
N GLY A 1 17.28 -8.92 22.18
CA GLY A 1 17.19 -7.83 23.09
C GLY A 1 15.89 -7.68 23.85
N GLU A 2 14.74 -7.61 23.20
CA GLU A 2 13.45 -7.33 23.88
C GLU A 2 12.79 -8.57 24.48
N GLU A 3 12.95 -9.73 23.85
CA GLU A 3 12.33 -10.98 24.27
C GLU A 3 13.32 -11.98 24.82
N SER A 4 12.89 -12.78 25.77
CA SER A 4 13.68 -13.89 26.28
C SER A 4 13.69 -15.06 25.30
N ALA A 5 14.74 -15.86 25.32
CA ALA A 5 14.85 -17.08 24.48
C ALA A 5 13.65 -18.02 24.66
N LYS A 6 13.06 -18.10 25.87
CA LYS A 6 11.85 -18.88 26.15
C LYS A 6 10.61 -18.37 25.40
N GLN A 7 10.44 -17.04 25.32
CA GLN A 7 9.30 -16.43 24.59
C GLN A 7 9.45 -16.64 23.09
N VAL A 8 10.66 -16.46 22.55
CA VAL A 8 10.93 -16.73 21.12
C VAL A 8 10.67 -18.21 20.79
N LYS A 9 11.12 -19.14 21.64
CA LYS A 9 10.85 -20.58 21.45
C LYS A 9 9.36 -20.92 21.45
N LEU A 10 8.56 -20.31 22.34
CA LEU A 10 7.10 -20.51 22.36
C LEU A 10 6.41 -19.99 21.10
N ARG A 11 6.90 -18.89 20.55
CA ARG A 11 6.40 -18.37 19.26
C ARG A 11 6.78 -19.25 18.09
N ALA A 12 8.04 -19.68 18.02
CA ALA A 12 8.51 -20.58 16.97
C ALA A 12 7.70 -21.88 16.94
N ALA A 13 7.43 -22.49 18.10
CA ALA A 13 6.62 -23.69 18.20
C ALA A 13 5.16 -23.49 17.69
N ARG A 14 4.61 -22.29 17.82
CA ARG A 14 3.25 -21.96 17.32
C ARG A 14 3.22 -21.77 15.80
N ILE A 15 4.26 -21.15 15.24
CA ILE A 15 4.35 -20.88 13.80
C ILE A 15 4.62 -22.19 13.05
N GLY A 16 5.35 -23.11 13.66
CA GLY A 16 5.82 -24.33 13.03
C GLY A 16 6.97 -24.05 12.06
N GLY A 17 7.77 -25.06 11.78
CA GLY A 17 8.93 -24.95 10.89
C GLY A 17 10.08 -25.77 11.42
N ASP A 18 11.11 -25.99 10.60
CA ASP A 18 12.38 -26.57 11.03
C ASP A 18 13.23 -25.45 11.65
N ASP A 19 13.38 -25.48 12.98
CA ASP A 19 14.22 -24.54 13.74
C ASP A 19 15.57 -25.15 14.17
N SER A 20 15.92 -26.32 13.62
CA SER A 20 17.13 -27.09 14.00
C SER A 20 18.42 -26.29 13.83
N ASN A 21 18.47 -25.37 12.87
CA ASN A 21 19.62 -24.52 12.57
C ASN A 21 19.47 -23.08 13.08
N CYS A 22 18.40 -22.79 13.86
CA CYS A 22 18.16 -21.47 14.42
C CYS A 22 18.74 -21.37 15.83
N MET A 23 19.76 -20.52 15.98
CA MET A 23 20.36 -20.24 17.28
C MET A 23 19.91 -18.92 17.83
N ILE A 24 19.62 -18.86 19.13
CA ILE A 24 19.17 -17.66 19.83
C ILE A 24 20.21 -17.24 20.84
N TYR A 25 20.69 -16.01 20.72
CA TYR A 25 21.61 -15.40 21.66
C TYR A 25 20.98 -14.17 22.30
N SER A 26 20.75 -14.25 23.62
CA SER A 26 20.14 -13.15 24.40
C SER A 26 21.24 -12.26 24.97
N GLU A 27 21.69 -11.30 24.19
CA GLU A 27 22.74 -10.33 24.52
C GLU A 27 22.34 -8.94 23.97
N THR A 28 22.86 -7.88 24.57
CA THR A 28 22.67 -6.49 24.13
C THR A 28 23.97 -5.72 23.94
N LEU A 29 25.08 -6.24 24.48
CA LEU A 29 26.40 -5.66 24.30
C LEU A 29 27.00 -6.05 22.96
N MET A 30 27.24 -5.08 22.10
CA MET A 30 27.67 -5.31 20.72
C MET A 30 29.01 -6.00 20.61
N GLU A 31 29.94 -5.70 21.49
CA GLU A 31 31.29 -6.34 21.52
C GLU A 31 31.19 -7.85 21.72
N ASN A 32 30.30 -8.31 22.61
CA ASN A 32 30.06 -9.74 22.82
C ASN A 32 29.36 -10.37 21.63
N ILE A 33 28.36 -9.68 21.07
CA ILE A 33 27.61 -10.14 19.91
C ILE A 33 28.55 -10.37 18.70
N ILE A 34 29.39 -9.39 18.41
CA ILE A 34 30.34 -9.50 17.28
C ILE A 34 31.39 -10.59 17.53
N ALA A 35 31.88 -10.73 18.77
CA ALA A 35 32.84 -11.79 19.11
C ALA A 35 32.24 -13.19 18.88
N GLU A 36 31.02 -13.43 19.37
CA GLU A 36 30.32 -14.70 19.20
C GLU A 36 29.97 -14.98 17.73
N ALA A 37 29.47 -13.95 17.02
CA ALA A 37 29.16 -14.07 15.61
C ALA A 37 30.39 -14.41 14.74
N ARG A 38 31.58 -13.87 15.08
CA ARG A 38 32.83 -14.21 14.41
C ARG A 38 33.29 -15.65 14.71
N ALA A 39 33.05 -16.11 15.93
CA ALA A 39 33.41 -17.51 16.31
C ALA A 39 32.49 -18.53 15.64
N MET A 40 31.19 -18.19 15.52
CA MET A 40 30.17 -19.09 14.97
C MET A 40 30.08 -19.04 13.44
N MET A 41 30.34 -17.87 12.82
CA MET A 41 30.20 -17.64 11.37
C MET A 41 28.86 -18.11 10.83
N PRO A 42 27.71 -17.48 11.28
CA PRO A 42 26.40 -17.90 10.83
C PRO A 42 26.18 -17.55 9.37
N ASP A 43 25.28 -18.26 8.66
CA ASP A 43 24.87 -17.94 7.28
C ASP A 43 24.04 -16.68 7.19
N LEU A 44 23.32 -16.32 8.26
CA LEU A 44 22.50 -15.13 8.40
C LEU A 44 22.44 -14.70 9.86
N MET A 45 22.53 -13.42 10.12
CA MET A 45 22.35 -12.83 11.46
C MET A 45 21.12 -11.91 11.49
N VAL A 46 20.24 -12.10 12.49
CA VAL A 46 19.09 -11.22 12.74
C VAL A 46 19.25 -10.56 14.10
N VAL A 47 19.18 -9.23 14.13
CA VAL A 47 19.28 -8.42 15.37
C VAL A 47 17.90 -7.79 15.68
N ASP A 48 17.29 -8.22 16.80
CA ASP A 48 15.97 -7.75 17.27
C ASP A 48 16.07 -7.25 18.72
N SER A 49 15.98 -5.95 18.91
CA SER A 49 15.93 -4.81 18.00
C SER A 49 17.22 -3.98 18.11
N VAL A 50 17.53 -3.21 17.06
CA VAL A 50 18.71 -2.34 17.08
C VAL A 50 18.64 -1.28 18.19
N GLN A 51 17.44 -0.91 18.65
CA GLN A 51 17.25 0.05 19.73
C GLN A 51 17.70 -0.45 21.11
N THR A 52 17.74 -1.74 21.32
CA THR A 52 18.17 -2.35 22.58
C THR A 52 19.66 -2.62 22.67
N MET A 53 20.36 -2.55 21.52
CA MET A 53 21.79 -2.77 21.44
C MET A 53 22.59 -1.55 21.90
N PHE A 54 23.75 -1.80 22.50
CA PHE A 54 24.67 -0.74 22.89
C PHE A 54 26.13 -1.18 22.79
N SER A 55 27.03 -0.22 22.63
CA SER A 55 28.47 -0.37 22.69
C SER A 55 29.04 0.38 23.89
N GLN A 56 29.99 -0.21 24.58
CA GLN A 56 30.72 0.44 25.68
C GLN A 56 31.61 1.58 25.21
N ASN A 57 31.93 1.64 23.90
CA ASN A 57 32.78 2.68 23.33
C ASN A 57 32.05 4.05 23.19
N VAL A 58 30.76 4.10 23.52
CA VAL A 58 29.94 5.30 23.38
C VAL A 58 29.24 5.62 24.70
N GLU A 59 29.56 6.78 25.28
CA GLU A 59 28.93 7.30 26.50
C GLU A 59 27.54 7.88 26.22
N SER A 60 26.56 7.02 25.93
CA SER A 60 25.17 7.41 25.78
C SER A 60 24.24 6.24 26.10
N SER A 61 22.99 6.54 26.48
CA SER A 61 22.01 5.49 26.82
C SER A 61 21.66 4.61 25.63
N PRO A 62 21.38 3.30 25.85
CA PRO A 62 20.80 2.42 24.82
C PRO A 62 19.59 3.07 24.16
N GLY A 63 19.42 2.88 22.84
CA GLY A 63 18.33 3.49 22.09
C GLY A 63 18.54 4.96 21.68
N SER A 64 19.61 5.61 22.16
CA SER A 64 20.00 6.94 21.68
C SER A 64 20.45 6.89 20.22
N VAL A 65 20.32 8.02 19.50
CA VAL A 65 20.78 8.17 18.13
C VAL A 65 22.24 7.77 17.94
N THR A 66 23.10 8.14 18.88
CA THR A 66 24.52 7.86 18.85
C THR A 66 24.80 6.37 18.99
N GLN A 67 24.13 5.70 19.92
CA GLN A 67 24.24 4.24 20.10
C GLN A 67 23.74 3.49 18.86
N ILE A 68 22.59 3.88 18.30
CA ILE A 68 22.04 3.24 17.08
C ILE A 68 23.00 3.38 15.90
N LYS A 69 23.63 4.55 15.72
CA LYS A 69 24.63 4.74 14.66
C LYS A 69 25.85 3.87 14.84
N GLU A 70 26.39 3.83 16.05
CA GLU A 70 27.59 3.04 16.36
C GLU A 70 27.34 1.54 16.20
N THR A 71 26.25 1.02 16.78
CA THR A 71 25.88 -0.40 16.68
C THR A 71 25.63 -0.81 15.23
N ALA A 72 24.95 0.02 14.44
CA ALA A 72 24.76 -0.23 13.01
C ALA A 72 26.07 -0.19 12.23
N ALA A 73 26.99 0.72 12.55
CA ALA A 73 28.30 0.78 11.92
C ALA A 73 29.16 -0.46 12.24
N MET A 74 29.10 -0.96 13.49
CA MET A 74 29.78 -2.21 13.89
C MET A 74 29.26 -3.41 13.10
N LEU A 75 27.92 -3.54 12.98
CA LEU A 75 27.26 -4.62 12.22
C LEU A 75 27.54 -4.54 10.72
N LEU A 76 27.54 -3.33 10.15
CA LEU A 76 27.92 -3.12 8.76
C LEU A 76 29.38 -3.54 8.49
N ARG A 77 30.30 -3.20 9.40
CA ARG A 77 31.70 -3.62 9.31
C ARG A 77 31.82 -5.15 9.37
N PHE A 78 31.16 -5.76 10.35
CA PHE A 78 31.10 -7.22 10.48
C PHE A 78 30.60 -7.87 9.18
N ALA A 79 29.45 -7.43 8.64
CA ALA A 79 28.91 -7.98 7.42
C ALA A 79 29.87 -7.85 6.22
N LYS A 80 30.54 -6.70 6.08
CA LYS A 80 31.51 -6.48 4.99
C LYS A 80 32.77 -7.32 5.11
N GLU A 81 33.27 -7.54 6.34
CA GLU A 81 34.47 -8.30 6.58
C GLU A 81 34.26 -9.81 6.48
N THR A 82 33.10 -10.29 6.88
CA THR A 82 32.78 -11.72 6.94
C THR A 82 31.97 -12.24 5.76
N GLY A 83 31.27 -11.35 5.04
CA GLY A 83 30.31 -11.73 4.03
C GLY A 83 28.97 -12.21 4.58
N VAL A 84 28.79 -12.25 5.90
CA VAL A 84 27.54 -12.67 6.56
C VAL A 84 26.46 -11.59 6.39
N PRO A 85 25.30 -11.89 5.79
CA PRO A 85 24.20 -10.95 5.71
C PRO A 85 23.63 -10.65 7.11
N VAL A 86 23.28 -9.37 7.36
CA VAL A 86 22.73 -8.94 8.65
C VAL A 86 21.39 -8.26 8.42
N ILE A 87 20.35 -8.74 9.10
CA ILE A 87 19.02 -8.10 9.15
C ILE A 87 18.88 -7.37 10.47
N LEU A 88 18.64 -6.06 10.41
CA LEU A 88 18.38 -5.20 11.57
C LEU A 88 16.88 -4.97 11.68
N ILE A 89 16.28 -5.35 12.80
CA ILE A 89 14.89 -5.03 13.12
C ILE A 89 14.86 -3.73 13.90
N GLY A 90 14.05 -2.78 13.43
CA GLY A 90 13.84 -1.49 14.08
C GLY A 90 12.34 -1.16 14.18
N HIS A 91 11.92 -0.51 15.27
CA HIS A 91 10.55 -0.12 15.51
C HIS A 91 10.34 1.36 15.20
N ILE A 92 9.25 1.68 14.48
CA ILE A 92 8.79 3.04 14.25
C ILE A 92 7.81 3.39 15.36
N THR A 93 8.02 4.48 16.08
CA THR A 93 7.03 4.96 17.06
C THR A 93 5.90 5.71 16.38
N LYS A 94 4.70 5.66 16.98
CA LYS A 94 3.48 6.31 16.46
C LYS A 94 3.62 7.82 16.23
N GLU A 95 4.54 8.48 16.92
CA GLU A 95 4.77 9.93 16.82
C GLU A 95 5.81 10.32 15.76
N GLY A 96 6.41 9.37 15.05
CA GLY A 96 7.39 9.68 13.99
C GLY A 96 8.69 10.35 14.46
N SER A 97 8.87 10.54 15.78
CA SER A 97 9.90 11.39 16.35
C SER A 97 11.10 10.67 16.96
N ILE A 98 11.09 9.34 17.08
CA ILE A 98 12.31 8.61 17.49
C ILE A 98 13.18 8.37 16.26
N ALA A 99 14.34 8.99 16.32
CA ALA A 99 15.32 9.14 15.26
C ALA A 99 15.94 7.83 14.70
N GLY A 100 15.51 6.65 15.15
CA GLY A 100 16.13 5.38 14.81
C GLY A 100 16.02 4.97 13.32
N PRO A 101 14.83 4.78 12.72
CA PRO A 101 14.71 4.19 11.39
C PRO A 101 15.32 5.06 10.28
N LYS A 102 15.04 6.37 10.25
CA LYS A 102 15.56 7.29 9.23
C LYS A 102 17.09 7.39 9.22
N ILE A 103 17.74 7.21 10.36
CA ILE A 103 19.20 7.23 10.45
C ILE A 103 19.79 5.98 9.85
N LEU A 104 19.16 4.81 10.05
CA LEU A 104 19.58 3.55 9.49
C LEU A 104 19.43 3.49 7.97
N GLU A 105 18.43 4.18 7.41
CA GLU A 105 18.21 4.24 5.96
C GLU A 105 19.44 4.67 5.17
N HIS A 106 20.28 5.54 5.73
CA HIS A 106 21.52 5.99 5.07
C HIS A 106 22.66 4.98 5.21
N ILE A 107 22.64 4.15 6.23
CA ILE A 107 23.73 3.22 6.57
C ILE A 107 23.56 1.88 5.85
N VAL A 108 22.34 1.33 5.83
CA VAL A 108 22.05 0.01 5.27
C VAL A 108 21.86 0.02 3.75
N ASP A 109 22.02 -1.15 3.12
CA ASP A 109 21.87 -1.30 1.67
C ASP A 109 20.40 -1.43 1.24
N VAL A 110 19.58 -2.07 2.05
CA VAL A 110 18.17 -2.31 1.81
C VAL A 110 17.35 -1.86 3.02
N VAL A 111 16.23 -1.21 2.78
CA VAL A 111 15.22 -0.87 3.81
C VAL A 111 13.88 -1.45 3.38
N LEU A 112 13.37 -2.36 4.20
CA LEU A 112 12.05 -2.93 4.07
C LEU A 112 11.16 -2.41 5.19
N GLN A 113 9.95 -1.98 4.85
CA GLN A 113 8.98 -1.45 5.81
C GLN A 113 7.73 -2.33 5.82
N PHE A 114 7.33 -2.76 7.02
CA PHE A 114 6.03 -3.36 7.24
C PHE A 114 4.99 -2.30 7.61
N GLU A 115 3.90 -2.27 6.86
CA GLU A 115 2.73 -1.45 7.15
C GLU A 115 1.55 -2.35 7.51
N GLY A 116 0.81 -2.00 8.56
CA GLY A 116 -0.43 -2.69 8.90
C GLY A 116 -1.64 -2.00 8.27
N ASP A 117 -2.66 -2.76 7.92
CA ASP A 117 -3.97 -2.23 7.62
C ASP A 117 -4.70 -1.80 8.91
N ASN A 118 -5.70 -0.93 8.79
CA ASN A 118 -6.47 -0.43 9.94
C ASN A 118 -7.28 -1.52 10.66
N ARG A 119 -7.53 -2.68 10.01
CA ARG A 119 -8.25 -3.83 10.56
C ARG A 119 -7.31 -4.87 11.18
N GLY A 120 -6.00 -4.73 10.97
CA GLY A 120 -4.99 -5.64 11.51
C GLY A 120 -4.89 -6.99 10.82
N THR A 121 -5.65 -7.22 9.73
CA THR A 121 -5.71 -8.50 9.02
C THR A 121 -4.53 -8.69 8.08
N TYR A 122 -4.06 -7.60 7.46
CA TYR A 122 -3.02 -7.64 6.44
C TYR A 122 -1.77 -6.89 6.84
N ARG A 123 -0.65 -7.27 6.24
CA ARG A 123 0.63 -6.58 6.33
C ARG A 123 1.18 -6.36 4.93
N LEU A 124 1.53 -5.13 4.63
CA LEU A 124 2.20 -4.73 3.41
C LEU A 124 3.69 -4.64 3.68
N LEU A 125 4.50 -5.31 2.88
CA LEU A 125 5.95 -5.20 2.93
C LEU A 125 6.42 -4.42 1.71
N ARG A 126 6.98 -3.24 1.96
CA ARG A 126 7.50 -2.33 0.93
C ARG A 126 9.01 -2.23 0.98
N SER A 127 9.63 -2.13 -0.18
CA SER A 127 11.01 -1.73 -0.30
C SER A 127 11.10 -0.20 -0.35
N ILE A 128 11.62 0.43 0.70
CA ILE A 128 11.82 1.89 0.75
C ILE A 128 13.16 2.28 0.13
N LYS A 129 14.16 1.43 0.27
CA LYS A 129 15.50 1.58 -0.31
C LYS A 129 16.02 0.21 -0.72
N ASN A 130 16.61 0.14 -1.91
CA ASN A 130 17.30 -1.05 -2.38
C ASN A 130 18.45 -0.66 -3.32
N ARG A 131 19.69 -0.84 -2.89
CA ARG A 131 20.88 -0.53 -3.72
C ARG A 131 21.10 -1.53 -4.84
N PHE A 132 20.49 -2.72 -4.75
CA PHE A 132 20.72 -3.84 -5.66
C PHE A 132 19.56 -4.11 -6.62
N GLY A 133 18.45 -3.39 -6.47
CA GLY A 133 17.26 -3.63 -7.28
C GLY A 133 16.18 -2.56 -7.15
N SER A 134 14.99 -2.91 -7.61
CA SER A 134 13.81 -2.04 -7.59
C SER A 134 13.32 -1.78 -6.16
N THR A 135 12.85 -0.56 -5.90
CA THR A 135 12.08 -0.22 -4.70
C THR A 135 10.57 -0.23 -4.97
N SER A 136 10.17 -0.58 -6.18
CA SER A 136 8.78 -0.53 -6.63
C SER A 136 8.01 -1.83 -6.39
N GLU A 137 8.53 -2.72 -5.54
CA GLU A 137 7.90 -4.00 -5.25
C GLU A 137 7.14 -3.95 -3.93
N LEU A 138 5.96 -4.58 -3.94
CA LEU A 138 5.06 -4.72 -2.81
C LEU A 138 4.71 -6.19 -2.61
N ALA A 139 4.91 -6.69 -1.40
CA ALA A 139 4.36 -7.98 -0.98
C ALA A 139 3.23 -7.77 0.04
N VAL A 140 2.17 -8.55 -0.10
CA VAL A 140 1.02 -8.53 0.80
C VAL A 140 0.97 -9.85 1.57
N PHE A 141 0.83 -9.75 2.89
CA PHE A 141 0.69 -10.89 3.78
C PHE A 141 -0.59 -10.80 4.58
N GLU A 142 -1.24 -11.93 4.78
CA GLU A 142 -2.37 -12.08 5.70
C GLU A 142 -1.86 -12.57 7.07
N MET A 143 -2.38 -11.97 8.13
CA MET A 143 -2.13 -12.40 9.50
C MET A 143 -3.03 -13.59 9.84
N THR A 144 -2.43 -14.76 10.01
CA THR A 144 -3.16 -15.99 10.39
C THR A 144 -2.76 -16.46 11.79
N GLY A 145 -3.52 -17.39 12.37
CA GLY A 145 -3.15 -18.03 13.63
C GLY A 145 -1.81 -18.77 13.61
N LYS A 146 -1.31 -19.11 12.39
CA LYS A 146 -0.02 -19.78 12.15
C LYS A 146 1.08 -18.83 11.66
N GLY A 147 0.86 -17.52 11.71
CA GLY A 147 1.82 -16.52 11.25
C GLY A 147 1.38 -15.81 9.96
N LEU A 148 2.33 -15.24 9.23
CA LEU A 148 2.10 -14.54 7.98
C LEU A 148 1.96 -15.53 6.82
N ARG A 149 0.91 -15.35 6.01
CA ARG A 149 0.70 -16.06 4.76
C ARG A 149 0.81 -15.07 3.61
N GLU A 150 1.63 -15.38 2.61
CA GLU A 150 1.71 -14.56 1.40
C GLU A 150 0.38 -14.58 0.65
N VAL A 151 -0.04 -13.41 0.19
CA VAL A 151 -1.20 -13.23 -0.66
C VAL A 151 -0.70 -13.02 -2.08
N SER A 152 -0.83 -14.05 -2.90
CA SER A 152 -0.36 -14.03 -4.30
C SER A 152 -1.17 -13.06 -5.17
N ASN A 153 -2.44 -12.88 -4.87
CA ASN A 153 -3.34 -11.96 -5.58
C ASN A 153 -4.07 -11.00 -4.62
N PRO A 154 -3.50 -9.83 -4.31
CA PRO A 154 -4.15 -8.85 -3.44
C PRO A 154 -5.50 -8.35 -3.95
N SER A 155 -5.71 -8.33 -5.27
CA SER A 155 -6.95 -7.85 -5.87
C SER A 155 -8.17 -8.68 -5.48
N GLU A 156 -8.01 -10.00 -5.35
CA GLU A 156 -9.11 -10.90 -4.91
C GLU A 156 -9.65 -10.55 -3.51
N MET A 157 -8.83 -9.92 -2.69
CA MET A 157 -9.19 -9.50 -1.34
C MET A 157 -9.75 -8.09 -1.27
N LEU A 158 -9.32 -7.22 -2.20
CA LEU A 158 -9.65 -5.80 -2.25
C LEU A 158 -10.87 -5.53 -3.14
N ILE A 159 -11.40 -6.57 -3.78
CA ILE A 159 -12.62 -6.56 -4.56
C ILE A 159 -13.56 -7.59 -3.91
N PRO A 160 -14.34 -7.21 -2.89
CA PRO A 160 -15.34 -8.11 -2.32
C PRO A 160 -16.34 -8.53 -3.42
N MET A 161 -16.68 -9.82 -3.48
CA MET A 161 -17.80 -10.27 -4.29
C MET A 161 -19.09 -9.73 -3.66
N HIS A 162 -19.64 -8.66 -4.24
CA HIS A 162 -20.96 -8.19 -3.90
C HIS A 162 -22.00 -8.87 -4.79
N GLU A 163 -23.14 -9.20 -4.22
CA GLU A 163 -24.34 -9.42 -5.01
C GLU A 163 -24.62 -8.15 -5.82
N GLU A 164 -25.06 -8.30 -7.07
CA GLU A 164 -25.27 -7.20 -8.01
C GLU A 164 -26.16 -6.10 -7.43
N GLY A 165 -25.87 -4.85 -7.69
CA GLY A 165 -26.79 -3.75 -7.50
C GLY A 165 -26.51 -2.76 -6.37
N LEU A 166 -25.29 -2.72 -5.81
CA LEU A 166 -24.95 -1.70 -4.80
C LEU A 166 -24.54 -0.39 -5.47
N SER A 167 -25.26 0.70 -5.15
CA SER A 167 -24.85 2.06 -5.53
C SER A 167 -23.67 2.52 -4.66
N GLY A 168 -22.89 3.47 -5.19
CA GLY A 168 -21.74 4.03 -4.48
C GLY A 168 -20.48 3.18 -4.51
N VAL A 169 -20.42 2.14 -5.34
CA VAL A 169 -19.27 1.25 -5.47
C VAL A 169 -18.66 1.39 -6.86
N ALA A 170 -17.33 1.50 -6.93
CA ALA A 170 -16.54 1.48 -8.16
C ALA A 170 -15.22 0.76 -7.91
N VAL A 171 -14.60 0.21 -8.96
CA VAL A 171 -13.31 -0.47 -8.85
C VAL A 171 -12.23 0.31 -9.60
N SER A 172 -11.13 0.62 -8.94
CA SER A 172 -9.97 1.26 -9.54
C SER A 172 -8.87 0.27 -9.86
N ALA A 173 -8.34 0.33 -11.09
CA ALA A 173 -7.10 -0.34 -11.45
C ALA A 173 -5.92 0.59 -11.14
N MET A 174 -5.29 0.38 -9.97
CA MET A 174 -4.21 1.20 -9.46
C MET A 174 -2.85 0.53 -9.57
N LEU A 175 -1.79 1.31 -9.34
CA LEU A 175 -0.43 0.82 -9.15
C LEU A 175 0.05 1.15 -7.74
N ASP A 176 0.74 0.20 -7.14
CA ASP A 176 1.61 0.47 -6.02
C ASP A 176 3.03 0.03 -6.40
N GLY A 177 3.91 1.02 -6.55
CA GLY A 177 5.18 0.82 -7.22
C GLY A 177 4.99 0.40 -8.69
N THR A 178 5.43 -0.80 -9.06
CA THR A 178 5.25 -1.37 -10.41
C THR A 178 4.16 -2.43 -10.48
N ARG A 179 3.57 -2.81 -9.35
CA ARG A 179 2.56 -3.87 -9.30
C ARG A 179 1.17 -3.30 -9.52
N PRO A 180 0.46 -3.71 -10.58
CA PRO A 180 -0.93 -3.36 -10.75
C PRO A 180 -1.79 -4.22 -9.83
N PHE A 181 -2.85 -3.64 -9.28
CA PHE A 181 -3.92 -4.36 -8.59
C PHE A 181 -5.20 -3.54 -8.60
N LEU A 182 -6.31 -4.19 -8.35
CA LEU A 182 -7.61 -3.56 -8.33
C LEU A 182 -8.07 -3.36 -6.89
N ILE A 183 -8.72 -2.24 -6.62
CA ILE A 183 -9.24 -1.88 -5.30
C ILE A 183 -10.65 -1.32 -5.44
N GLU A 184 -11.53 -1.76 -4.54
CA GLU A 184 -12.86 -1.21 -4.44
C GLU A 184 -12.84 0.15 -3.75
N VAL A 185 -13.58 1.08 -4.33
CA VAL A 185 -13.84 2.43 -3.84
C VAL A 185 -15.31 2.53 -3.48
N GLN A 186 -15.61 2.79 -2.23
CA GLN A 186 -16.97 2.96 -1.73
C GLN A 186 -17.23 4.42 -1.41
N SER A 187 -18.35 4.95 -1.84
CA SER A 187 -18.81 6.31 -1.50
C SER A 187 -20.26 6.31 -1.03
N LEU A 188 -20.53 7.11 -0.02
CA LEU A 188 -21.89 7.42 0.42
C LEU A 188 -22.12 8.93 0.30
N VAL A 189 -23.13 9.31 -0.49
CA VAL A 189 -23.56 10.69 -0.67
C VAL A 189 -24.97 10.84 -0.10
N SER A 190 -25.14 11.74 0.87
CA SER A 190 -26.43 12.01 1.50
C SER A 190 -26.69 13.50 1.64
N SER A 191 -27.92 13.89 1.94
CA SER A 191 -28.22 15.28 2.28
C SER A 191 -27.59 15.64 3.62
N ALA A 192 -26.98 16.83 3.72
CA ALA A 192 -26.34 17.27 4.95
C ALA A 192 -27.39 17.44 6.07
N ALA A 193 -27.32 16.56 7.08
CA ALA A 193 -28.29 16.53 8.18
C ALA A 193 -28.14 17.71 9.16
N TYR A 194 -26.93 18.27 9.28
CA TYR A 194 -26.57 19.27 10.29
C TYR A 194 -26.26 20.66 9.72
N GLY A 195 -26.70 20.94 8.51
CA GLY A 195 -26.53 22.27 7.88
C GLY A 195 -25.14 22.55 7.31
N THR A 196 -24.07 21.92 7.84
CA THR A 196 -22.72 22.01 7.30
C THR A 196 -22.32 20.66 6.68
N PRO A 197 -22.06 20.60 5.37
CA PRO A 197 -21.69 19.37 4.70
C PRO A 197 -20.42 18.75 5.27
N GLN A 198 -20.48 17.47 5.61
CA GLN A 198 -19.34 16.69 6.10
C GLN A 198 -18.66 15.96 4.95
N ARG A 199 -17.33 15.93 5.00
CA ARG A 199 -16.52 15.20 4.02
C ARG A 199 -15.45 14.43 4.74
N SER A 200 -15.47 13.11 4.59
CA SER A 200 -14.54 12.18 5.24
C SER A 200 -14.04 11.16 4.23
N ALA A 201 -12.77 10.78 4.36
CA ALA A 201 -12.17 9.76 3.54
C ALA A 201 -11.29 8.83 4.39
N THR A 202 -11.43 7.54 4.18
CA THR A 202 -10.56 6.51 4.73
C THR A 202 -9.73 5.92 3.59
N GLY A 203 -8.41 5.93 3.74
CA GLY A 203 -7.49 5.41 2.74
C GLY A 203 -7.24 6.33 1.53
N PHE A 204 -7.89 7.49 1.46
CA PHE A 204 -7.73 8.48 0.40
C PHE A 204 -7.53 9.88 0.99
N ASP A 205 -6.81 10.76 0.30
CA ASP A 205 -6.57 12.14 0.76
C ASP A 205 -7.84 12.97 0.67
N VAL A 206 -8.31 13.51 1.82
CA VAL A 206 -9.54 14.30 1.89
C VAL A 206 -9.45 15.62 1.10
N ARG A 207 -8.24 16.20 0.94
CA ARG A 207 -8.05 17.42 0.14
C ARG A 207 -8.23 17.09 -1.34
N ARG A 208 -7.74 15.93 -1.78
CA ARG A 208 -7.95 15.43 -3.14
C ARG A 208 -9.44 15.16 -3.39
N LEU A 209 -10.14 14.51 -2.44
CA LEU A 209 -11.58 14.32 -2.53
C LEU A 209 -12.32 15.66 -2.70
N ASN A 210 -12.01 16.65 -1.87
CA ASN A 210 -12.64 17.99 -1.97
C ASN A 210 -12.41 18.64 -3.32
N MET A 211 -11.22 18.48 -3.89
CA MET A 211 -10.91 18.97 -5.23
C MET A 211 -11.76 18.28 -6.31
N LEU A 212 -11.89 16.96 -6.26
CA LEU A 212 -12.69 16.16 -7.19
C LEU A 212 -14.18 16.56 -7.11
N LEU A 213 -14.72 16.76 -5.90
CA LEU A 213 -16.09 17.23 -5.70
C LEU A 213 -16.31 18.63 -6.31
N ALA A 214 -15.33 19.55 -6.16
CA ALA A 214 -15.40 20.87 -6.78
C ALA A 214 -15.36 20.80 -8.32
N VAL A 215 -14.59 19.86 -8.89
CA VAL A 215 -14.57 19.60 -10.34
C VAL A 215 -15.92 19.08 -10.80
N LEU A 216 -16.52 18.09 -10.12
CA LEU A 216 -17.85 17.58 -10.44
C LEU A 216 -18.92 18.69 -10.41
N GLU A 217 -18.87 19.56 -9.42
CA GLU A 217 -19.81 20.67 -9.29
C GLU A 217 -19.63 21.70 -10.40
N LYS A 218 -18.39 22.16 -10.64
CA LYS A 218 -18.13 23.24 -11.57
C LYS A 218 -18.16 22.82 -13.04
N ARG A 219 -17.77 21.59 -13.37
CA ARG A 219 -17.57 21.11 -14.75
C ARG A 219 -18.67 20.19 -15.25
N ALA A 220 -19.34 19.49 -14.33
CA ALA A 220 -20.43 18.58 -14.67
C ALA A 220 -21.80 19.00 -14.10
N GLY A 221 -21.87 20.10 -13.33
CA GLY A 221 -23.11 20.71 -12.87
C GLY A 221 -23.78 20.03 -11.68
N PHE A 222 -23.11 19.13 -10.99
CA PHE A 222 -23.66 18.42 -9.83
C PHE A 222 -23.68 19.30 -8.58
N LYS A 223 -24.78 19.28 -7.83
CA LYS A 223 -24.93 20.04 -6.58
C LYS A 223 -24.43 19.20 -5.39
N LEU A 224 -23.12 19.17 -5.18
CA LEU A 224 -22.47 18.42 -4.10
C LEU A 224 -22.08 19.28 -2.89
N SER A 225 -22.11 20.61 -3.03
CA SER A 225 -21.77 21.57 -1.97
C SER A 225 -22.67 21.48 -0.74
N VAL A 226 -23.89 20.98 -0.90
CA VAL A 226 -24.89 20.82 0.18
C VAL A 226 -25.07 19.38 0.64
N LYS A 227 -24.19 18.48 0.24
CA LYS A 227 -24.27 17.05 0.54
C LYS A 227 -23.10 16.58 1.39
N ASP A 228 -23.37 15.66 2.30
CA ASP A 228 -22.35 14.87 2.99
C ASP A 228 -21.76 13.85 2.03
N VAL A 229 -20.44 13.69 2.05
CA VAL A 229 -19.73 12.73 1.22
C VAL A 229 -18.74 11.95 2.08
N PHE A 230 -18.92 10.65 2.15
CA PHE A 230 -18.05 9.72 2.82
C PHE A 230 -17.40 8.80 1.78
N LEU A 231 -16.08 8.62 1.88
CA LEU A 231 -15.29 7.77 0.98
C LEU A 231 -14.51 6.75 1.79
N ASN A 232 -14.48 5.51 1.30
CA ASN A 232 -13.70 4.44 1.89
C ASN A 232 -13.00 3.61 0.81
N MET A 233 -11.68 3.45 0.94
CA MET A 233 -10.92 2.50 0.13
C MET A 233 -10.97 1.14 0.81
N ALA A 234 -11.28 0.07 0.05
CA ALA A 234 -11.37 -1.28 0.60
C ALA A 234 -10.08 -1.70 1.33
N GLY A 235 -10.22 -2.47 2.40
CA GLY A 235 -9.10 -2.87 3.24
C GLY A 235 -8.46 -1.75 4.06
N GLY A 236 -8.94 -0.49 3.94
CA GLY A 236 -8.34 0.67 4.64
C GLY A 236 -6.94 1.03 4.14
N LEU A 237 -6.56 0.56 2.96
CA LEU A 237 -5.26 0.85 2.34
C LEU A 237 -5.15 2.33 2.00
N LYS A 238 -4.00 2.91 2.31
CA LYS A 238 -3.70 4.28 1.89
C LYS A 238 -3.31 4.32 0.43
N VAL A 239 -4.13 4.97 -0.40
CA VAL A 239 -3.96 5.09 -1.84
C VAL A 239 -3.44 6.47 -2.19
N ASN A 240 -2.33 6.51 -2.94
CA ASN A 240 -1.71 7.74 -3.43
C ASN A 240 -1.66 7.82 -4.97
N ASP A 241 -2.15 6.79 -5.66
CA ASP A 241 -2.15 6.73 -7.13
C ASP A 241 -3.26 7.63 -7.71
N PRO A 242 -2.92 8.65 -8.54
CA PRO A 242 -3.91 9.52 -9.17
C PRO A 242 -4.90 8.78 -10.07
N ALA A 243 -4.55 7.58 -10.55
CA ALA A 243 -5.45 6.76 -11.35
C ALA A 243 -6.79 6.44 -10.66
N CYS A 244 -6.82 6.51 -9.33
CA CYS A 244 -8.03 6.27 -8.54
C CYS A 244 -9.07 7.39 -8.64
N ASP A 245 -8.71 8.59 -9.10
CA ASP A 245 -9.63 9.71 -9.20
C ASP A 245 -10.89 9.37 -10.00
N LEU A 246 -10.71 8.65 -11.12
CA LEU A 246 -11.81 8.29 -12.00
C LEU A 246 -12.80 7.34 -11.32
N ALA A 247 -12.31 6.38 -10.54
CA ALA A 247 -13.15 5.50 -9.72
C ALA A 247 -13.83 6.26 -8.58
N VAL A 248 -13.11 7.18 -7.93
CA VAL A 248 -13.65 8.01 -6.84
C VAL A 248 -14.84 8.85 -7.32
N ILE A 249 -14.68 9.59 -8.44
CA ILE A 249 -15.80 10.37 -8.97
C ILE A 249 -16.94 9.48 -9.45
N SER A 250 -16.65 8.30 -10.01
CA SER A 250 -17.67 7.35 -10.45
C SER A 250 -18.45 6.78 -9.25
N ALA A 251 -17.80 6.43 -8.15
CA ALA A 251 -18.45 5.98 -6.91
C ALA A 251 -19.31 7.09 -6.29
N VAL A 252 -18.81 8.34 -6.25
CA VAL A 252 -19.58 9.51 -5.77
C VAL A 252 -20.83 9.71 -6.60
N LEU A 253 -20.73 9.68 -7.92
CA LEU A 253 -21.88 9.86 -8.82
C LEU A 253 -22.86 8.69 -8.72
N SER A 254 -22.35 7.46 -8.65
CA SER A 254 -23.14 6.24 -8.43
C SER A 254 -24.01 6.36 -7.17
N SER A 255 -23.40 6.77 -6.04
CA SER A 255 -24.13 7.01 -4.79
C SER A 255 -25.09 8.21 -4.89
N ASN A 256 -24.70 9.28 -5.59
CA ASN A 256 -25.55 10.48 -5.72
C ASN A 256 -26.81 10.22 -6.53
N PHE A 257 -26.75 9.32 -7.51
CA PHE A 257 -27.89 8.93 -8.37
C PHE A 257 -28.61 7.66 -7.90
N ASP A 258 -28.07 7.00 -6.86
CA ASP A 258 -28.50 5.68 -6.42
C ASP A 258 -28.51 4.65 -7.57
N PHE A 259 -27.46 4.68 -8.39
CA PHE A 259 -27.28 3.83 -9.56
C PHE A 259 -26.07 2.92 -9.40
N ALA A 260 -26.25 1.61 -9.50
CA ALA A 260 -25.17 0.64 -9.40
C ALA A 260 -24.33 0.62 -10.68
N ILE A 261 -23.02 0.74 -10.54
CA ILE A 261 -22.06 0.49 -11.62
C ILE A 261 -21.95 -1.04 -11.78
N PRO A 262 -21.97 -1.57 -13.03
CA PRO A 262 -21.80 -3.00 -13.24
C PRO A 262 -20.49 -3.51 -12.64
N SER A 263 -20.53 -4.70 -12.01
CA SER A 263 -19.39 -5.27 -11.27
C SER A 263 -18.20 -5.65 -12.15
N ASP A 264 -18.41 -5.73 -13.47
CA ASP A 264 -17.38 -6.02 -14.47
C ASP A 264 -16.73 -4.76 -15.07
N VAL A 265 -17.01 -3.57 -14.49
CA VAL A 265 -16.47 -2.26 -14.90
C VAL A 265 -15.42 -1.78 -13.92
N CYS A 266 -14.29 -1.31 -14.43
CA CYS A 266 -13.26 -0.65 -13.64
C CYS A 266 -12.73 0.63 -14.30
N PHE A 267 -11.89 1.37 -13.56
CA PHE A 267 -11.48 2.72 -13.92
C PHE A 267 -9.98 2.92 -13.69
N ALA A 268 -9.33 3.70 -14.58
CA ALA A 268 -7.95 4.16 -14.39
C ALA A 268 -7.73 5.51 -15.10
N GLY A 269 -7.71 6.60 -14.35
CA GLY A 269 -7.48 7.93 -14.91
C GLY A 269 -7.37 9.00 -13.84
N GLU A 270 -6.52 9.99 -14.08
CA GLU A 270 -6.40 11.18 -13.23
C GLU A 270 -7.41 12.23 -13.69
N VAL A 271 -8.04 12.93 -12.77
CA VAL A 271 -8.98 14.04 -13.05
C VAL A 271 -8.29 15.37 -12.82
N GLY A 272 -8.16 16.17 -13.88
CA GLY A 272 -7.63 17.52 -13.80
C GLY A 272 -8.68 18.56 -13.35
N LEU A 273 -8.21 19.74 -12.93
CA LEU A 273 -9.06 20.83 -12.44
C LEU A 273 -9.99 21.42 -13.52
N SER A 274 -9.67 21.25 -14.80
CA SER A 274 -10.52 21.65 -15.91
C SER A 274 -11.60 20.60 -16.25
N GLY A 275 -11.58 19.45 -15.54
CA GLY A 275 -12.50 18.34 -15.79
C GLY A 275 -12.00 17.37 -16.87
N GLU A 276 -10.79 17.58 -17.39
CA GLU A 276 -10.15 16.65 -18.31
C GLU A 276 -9.71 15.35 -17.60
N ILE A 277 -9.77 14.23 -18.32
CA ILE A 277 -9.23 12.95 -17.86
C ILE A 277 -7.82 12.79 -18.43
N ARG A 278 -6.82 12.78 -17.55
CA ARG A 278 -5.41 12.65 -17.90
C ARG A 278 -4.96 11.20 -17.95
N PRO A 279 -4.02 10.86 -18.85
CA PRO A 279 -3.42 9.54 -18.87
C PRO A 279 -2.59 9.31 -17.60
N VAL A 280 -2.55 8.06 -17.17
CA VAL A 280 -1.78 7.64 -16.00
C VAL A 280 -0.67 6.69 -16.41
N ALA A 281 0.35 6.57 -15.55
CA ALA A 281 1.48 5.69 -15.82
C ALA A 281 1.05 4.23 -15.98
N GLN A 282 1.70 3.51 -16.90
CA GLN A 282 1.54 2.08 -17.12
C GLN A 282 0.07 1.65 -17.34
N THR A 283 -0.69 2.41 -18.11
CA THR A 283 -2.12 2.12 -18.40
C THR A 283 -2.29 0.71 -18.94
N GLU A 284 -1.40 0.22 -19.80
CA GLU A 284 -1.48 -1.12 -20.36
C GLU A 284 -1.41 -2.22 -19.28
N ARG A 285 -0.52 -2.09 -18.29
CA ARG A 285 -0.43 -3.06 -17.19
C ARG A 285 -1.69 -3.11 -16.35
N ARG A 286 -2.34 -1.95 -16.15
CA ARG A 286 -3.62 -1.86 -15.44
C ARG A 286 -4.73 -2.58 -16.21
N ILE A 287 -4.76 -2.41 -17.52
CA ILE A 287 -5.72 -3.09 -18.41
C ILE A 287 -5.50 -4.60 -18.40
N ILE A 288 -4.25 -5.06 -18.52
CA ILE A 288 -3.91 -6.49 -18.49
C ILE A 288 -4.34 -7.12 -17.15
N GLU A 289 -4.07 -6.46 -16.03
CA GLU A 289 -4.47 -6.96 -14.71
C GLU A 289 -5.99 -7.00 -14.55
N ALA A 290 -6.71 -5.97 -15.02
CA ALA A 290 -8.16 -5.94 -14.99
C ALA A 290 -8.75 -7.08 -15.86
N ALA A 291 -8.20 -7.31 -17.07
CA ALA A 291 -8.62 -8.42 -17.94
C ALA A 291 -8.35 -9.78 -17.27
N ARG A 292 -7.18 -9.96 -16.64
CA ARG A 292 -6.81 -11.18 -15.91
C ARG A 292 -7.78 -11.51 -14.78
N LEU A 293 -8.34 -10.48 -14.13
CA LEU A 293 -9.32 -10.61 -13.05
C LEU A 293 -10.77 -10.72 -13.52
N GLY A 294 -11.00 -10.79 -14.84
CA GLY A 294 -12.32 -11.02 -15.42
C GLY A 294 -13.17 -9.77 -15.63
N PHE A 295 -12.61 -8.57 -15.46
CA PHE A 295 -13.30 -7.33 -15.83
C PHE A 295 -13.50 -7.27 -17.34
N ARG A 296 -14.64 -6.78 -17.79
CA ARG A 296 -15.02 -6.71 -19.20
C ARG A 296 -14.91 -5.29 -19.78
N ARG A 297 -14.88 -4.28 -18.90
CA ARG A 297 -14.81 -2.89 -19.34
C ARG A 297 -13.90 -2.08 -18.41
N ILE A 298 -13.02 -1.27 -19.01
CA ILE A 298 -12.19 -0.31 -18.28
C ILE A 298 -12.29 1.08 -18.91
N PHE A 299 -12.54 2.09 -18.06
CA PHE A 299 -12.53 3.49 -18.45
C PHE A 299 -11.14 4.08 -18.24
N VAL A 300 -10.57 4.68 -19.30
CA VAL A 300 -9.26 5.33 -19.28
C VAL A 300 -9.29 6.68 -19.99
N SER A 301 -8.24 7.48 -19.83
CA SER A 301 -8.09 8.73 -20.59
C SER A 301 -8.06 8.47 -22.10
N SER A 302 -8.71 9.36 -22.88
CA SER A 302 -8.63 9.33 -24.34
C SER A 302 -7.20 9.55 -24.86
N PHE A 303 -6.33 10.13 -24.05
CA PHE A 303 -4.92 10.41 -24.37
C PHE A 303 -3.97 9.28 -23.93
N SER A 304 -4.48 8.17 -23.38
CA SER A 304 -3.65 7.02 -23.03
C SER A 304 -3.13 6.32 -24.28
N SER A 305 -1.81 6.07 -24.33
CA SER A 305 -1.24 5.13 -25.30
C SER A 305 -1.64 3.70 -24.94
N LEU A 306 -1.94 2.91 -25.92
CA LEU A 306 -2.32 1.48 -25.81
C LEU A 306 -1.44 0.59 -26.70
N GLU A 307 -0.32 1.12 -27.19
CA GLU A 307 0.57 0.39 -28.10
C GLU A 307 1.14 -0.88 -27.47
N GLY A 308 1.39 -0.86 -26.18
CA GLY A 308 1.88 -2.01 -25.42
C GLY A 308 0.86 -3.14 -25.22
N LEU A 309 -0.41 -2.96 -25.62
CA LEU A 309 -1.42 -4.03 -25.59
C LEU A 309 -1.35 -4.96 -26.81
N ALA A 310 -0.61 -4.58 -27.85
CA ALA A 310 -0.48 -5.41 -29.04
C ALA A 310 0.16 -6.76 -28.67
N GLY A 311 -0.57 -7.87 -28.93
CA GLY A 311 -0.14 -9.22 -28.61
C GLY A 311 -0.37 -9.69 -27.17
N GLN A 312 -0.97 -8.87 -26.32
CA GLN A 312 -1.38 -9.26 -24.97
C GLN A 312 -2.75 -9.93 -24.97
N ASP A 313 -2.97 -10.84 -24.01
CA ASP A 313 -4.27 -11.50 -23.86
C ASP A 313 -5.23 -10.63 -23.06
N VAL A 314 -5.84 -9.67 -23.73
CA VAL A 314 -6.90 -8.80 -23.19
C VAL A 314 -8.25 -9.09 -23.90
N LYS A 315 -8.44 -10.34 -24.35
CA LYS A 315 -9.65 -10.76 -25.07
C LYS A 315 -10.89 -10.55 -24.21
N GLY A 316 -11.88 -9.87 -24.79
CA GLY A 316 -13.15 -9.57 -24.13
C GLY A 316 -13.14 -8.29 -23.26
N MET A 317 -12.00 -7.60 -23.13
CA MET A 317 -11.92 -6.29 -22.44
C MET A 317 -12.25 -5.16 -23.42
N GLU A 318 -13.29 -4.41 -23.11
CA GLU A 318 -13.63 -3.15 -23.78
C GLU A 318 -12.86 -2.00 -23.11
N VAL A 319 -12.00 -1.32 -23.84
CA VAL A 319 -11.29 -0.13 -23.35
C VAL A 319 -12.05 1.12 -23.80
N VAL A 320 -12.75 1.76 -22.83
CA VAL A 320 -13.54 2.95 -23.09
C VAL A 320 -12.67 4.18 -22.83
N LYS A 321 -12.37 4.92 -23.90
CA LYS A 321 -11.59 6.16 -23.84
C LYS A 321 -12.49 7.36 -23.57
N VAL A 322 -12.23 8.10 -22.47
CA VAL A 322 -12.98 9.29 -22.09
C VAL A 322 -12.09 10.52 -22.01
N PRO A 323 -12.45 11.65 -22.65
CA PRO A 323 -11.65 12.87 -22.63
C PRO A 323 -11.86 13.72 -21.36
N ASP A 324 -13.07 13.69 -20.81
CA ASP A 324 -13.49 14.57 -19.71
C ASP A 324 -14.59 13.95 -18.84
N VAL A 325 -14.89 14.59 -17.73
CA VAL A 325 -15.91 14.16 -16.77
C VAL A 325 -17.32 14.12 -17.39
N PRO A 326 -17.77 15.11 -18.17
CA PRO A 326 -19.07 15.02 -18.86
C PRO A 326 -19.20 13.81 -19.79
N ALA A 327 -18.13 13.46 -20.52
CA ALA A 327 -18.12 12.27 -21.38
C ALA A 327 -18.20 10.97 -20.57
N LEU A 328 -17.49 10.90 -19.44
CA LEU A 328 -17.63 9.78 -18.50
C LEU A 328 -19.07 9.61 -18.03
N CYS A 329 -19.71 10.70 -17.59
CA CYS A 329 -21.10 10.68 -17.11
C CYS A 329 -22.06 10.17 -18.19
N ARG A 330 -21.94 10.68 -19.41
CA ARG A 330 -22.77 10.21 -20.55
C ARG A 330 -22.54 8.73 -20.89
N SER A 331 -21.32 8.25 -20.73
CA SER A 331 -20.99 6.85 -21.07
C SER A 331 -21.40 5.87 -19.98
N LEU A 332 -21.29 6.29 -18.71
CA LEU A 332 -21.53 5.42 -17.55
C LEU A 332 -23.01 5.39 -17.15
N PHE A 333 -23.72 6.54 -17.28
CA PHE A 333 -25.09 6.73 -16.80
C PHE A 333 -26.10 6.95 -17.96
N ARG A 334 -25.82 6.42 -19.18
CA ARG A 334 -26.74 6.51 -20.32
C ARG A 334 -28.08 5.86 -19.98
N GLY A 335 -29.14 6.66 -19.93
CA GLY A 335 -30.53 6.22 -19.76
C GLY A 335 -31.25 6.80 -18.55
N GLN A 336 -30.70 7.79 -17.88
CA GLN A 336 -31.35 8.53 -16.80
C GLN A 336 -31.32 10.06 -17.11
N ASP A 337 -32.13 10.48 -18.07
CA ASP A 337 -32.55 11.85 -18.27
C ASP A 337 -33.98 12.00 -17.72
#